data_8dbb223f6aa43cb3b2e03ee5c379e662
#
_entry.id   8dbb223f6aa43cb3b2e03ee5c379e662
#
_cell.length_a   1.000
_cell.length_b   1.000
_cell.length_c   1.000
_cell.angle_alpha   90.00
_cell.angle_beta   90.00
_cell.angle_gamma   90.00
#
_symmetry.space_group_name_H-M   'P 1'
#
loop_
_entity.id
_entity.type
_entity.pdbx_description
1 polymer ?
#
loop_
_entity_poly.entity_id
_entity_poly.type
_entity_poly.pdbx_seq_one_letter_code
_entity_poly.pdbx_strand_id
1 'polypeptide(L)'
;MHTVLVYHTISEPADRLPGDIDISAERFERQLHWLERWRRVETLTQTLRAPESDRLTAITFDDGFRDNLTVALPLLEKYQLPMTLFVVAGFLGREGFLSPDELREISKHPLITIGAHGVWHRHFTRLKSDEARFELIESRRILSSMTGNRVDLMAWPFGECNEQLEQLSKECGYRASWSVWKGANRMHSRWRVPLGRRDNMLKFVAKATGAYALTKAKWHRVREQKSEVRDQKSAGRDQLVTDL
;
A
#
# COMPACT_ATOMS: atom_id res chain seq x y z
N MET A 1 -5.86 16.28 2.08
CA MET A 1 -5.18 15.00 2.36
C MET A 1 -4.75 14.37 1.04
N HIS A 2 -3.50 13.92 0.96
CA HIS A 2 -3.01 13.16 -0.20
C HIS A 2 -3.69 11.79 -0.27
N THR A 3 -3.80 11.25 -1.48
CA THR A 3 -4.35 9.91 -1.71
C THR A 3 -3.25 9.01 -2.27
N VAL A 4 -3.00 7.87 -1.63
CA VAL A 4 -2.04 6.86 -2.11
C VAL A 4 -2.80 5.62 -2.53
N LEU A 5 -2.76 5.29 -3.82
CA LEU A 5 -3.45 4.15 -4.41
C LEU A 5 -2.55 2.91 -4.39
N VAL A 6 -3.12 1.76 -4.06
CA VAL A 6 -2.40 0.48 -4.08
C VAL A 6 -2.96 -0.43 -5.15
N TYR A 7 -2.07 -0.83 -6.04
CA TYR A 7 -2.25 -1.90 -7.03
C TYR A 7 -1.33 -3.08 -6.66
N HIS A 8 -1.54 -4.24 -7.26
CA HIS A 8 -0.64 -5.38 -7.15
C HIS A 8 -0.28 -5.92 -8.53
N THR A 9 -1.23 -6.50 -9.22
CA THR A 9 -1.03 -7.12 -10.54
C THR A 9 -2.00 -6.55 -11.58
N ILE A 10 -1.49 -6.38 -12.79
CA ILE A 10 -2.28 -5.98 -13.97
C ILE A 10 -2.38 -7.19 -14.89
N SER A 11 -3.33 -8.08 -14.56
CA SER A 11 -3.47 -9.38 -15.22
C SER A 11 -4.64 -9.42 -16.20
N GLU A 12 -4.54 -10.29 -17.20
CA GLU A 12 -5.67 -10.67 -18.04
C GLU A 12 -6.66 -11.58 -17.25
N PRO A 13 -7.94 -11.67 -17.67
CA PRO A 13 -8.95 -12.44 -16.96
C PRO A 13 -8.62 -13.93 -16.74
N ALA A 14 -7.74 -14.52 -17.57
CA ALA A 14 -7.32 -15.92 -17.46
C ALA A 14 -6.37 -16.19 -16.29
N ASP A 15 -5.59 -15.18 -15.88
CA ASP A 15 -4.50 -15.32 -14.90
C ASP A 15 -4.87 -14.78 -13.52
N ARG A 16 -6.14 -14.85 -13.16
CA ARG A 16 -6.69 -14.27 -11.93
C ARG A 16 -6.07 -14.86 -10.67
N LEU A 17 -5.47 -13.99 -9.86
CA LEU A 17 -4.96 -14.36 -8.56
C LEU A 17 -6.08 -14.37 -7.49
N PRO A 18 -5.92 -15.16 -6.41
CA PRO A 18 -6.78 -15.08 -5.24
C PRO A 18 -6.73 -13.69 -4.59
N GLY A 19 -7.80 -13.26 -3.94
CA GLY A 19 -7.76 -12.08 -3.08
C GLY A 19 -8.25 -10.76 -3.68
N ASP A 20 -8.77 -10.75 -4.91
CA ASP A 20 -9.33 -9.53 -5.54
C ASP A 20 -8.30 -8.41 -5.74
N ILE A 21 -7.02 -8.78 -5.97
CA ILE A 21 -5.89 -7.84 -6.08
C ILE A 21 -5.51 -7.52 -7.53
N ASP A 22 -6.12 -8.19 -8.50
CA ASP A 22 -5.86 -8.02 -9.93
C ASP A 22 -6.79 -6.99 -10.58
N ILE A 23 -6.27 -6.27 -11.55
CA ILE A 23 -7.02 -5.33 -12.39
C ILE A 23 -6.62 -5.60 -13.84
N SER A 24 -7.61 -5.66 -14.78
CA SER A 24 -7.26 -5.83 -16.20
C SER A 24 -6.55 -4.60 -16.76
N ALA A 25 -5.67 -4.82 -17.74
CA ALA A 25 -4.89 -3.76 -18.40
C ALA A 25 -5.81 -2.65 -18.94
N GLU A 26 -6.94 -3.00 -19.59
CA GLU A 26 -7.92 -2.03 -20.08
C GLU A 26 -8.51 -1.16 -18.96
N ARG A 27 -8.83 -1.78 -17.80
CA ARG A 27 -9.36 -1.01 -16.66
C ARG A 27 -8.29 -0.13 -16.03
N PHE A 28 -7.07 -0.63 -15.90
CA PHE A 28 -5.95 0.15 -15.40
C PHE A 28 -5.69 1.36 -16.30
N GLU A 29 -5.66 1.17 -17.62
CA GLU A 29 -5.48 2.27 -18.57
C GLU A 29 -6.56 3.34 -18.45
N ARG A 30 -7.85 2.95 -18.33
CA ARG A 30 -8.94 3.91 -18.08
C ARG A 30 -8.77 4.69 -16.77
N GLN A 31 -8.22 4.05 -15.74
CA GLN A 31 -7.92 4.69 -14.46
C GLN A 31 -6.77 5.69 -14.60
N LEU A 32 -5.69 5.32 -15.32
CA LEU A 32 -4.56 6.22 -15.59
C LEU A 32 -4.98 7.44 -16.40
N HIS A 33 -5.77 7.26 -17.47
CA HIS A 33 -6.32 8.37 -18.25
C HIS A 33 -7.15 9.34 -17.39
N TRP A 34 -7.97 8.80 -16.48
CA TRP A 34 -8.71 9.63 -15.53
C TRP A 34 -7.79 10.36 -14.55
N LEU A 35 -6.76 9.69 -14.02
CA LEU A 35 -5.80 10.28 -13.09
C LEU A 35 -5.02 11.42 -13.75
N GLU A 36 -4.48 11.21 -14.94
CA GLU A 36 -3.75 12.21 -15.72
C GLU A 36 -4.58 13.48 -15.92
N ARG A 37 -5.87 13.35 -16.24
CA ARG A 37 -6.75 14.48 -16.53
C ARG A 37 -7.24 15.21 -15.28
N TRP A 38 -7.45 14.52 -14.16
CA TRP A 38 -8.18 15.06 -13.02
C TRP A 38 -7.40 15.11 -11.72
N ARG A 39 -6.19 14.57 -11.69
CA ARG A 39 -5.38 14.53 -10.46
C ARG A 39 -3.96 15.00 -10.76
N ARG A 40 -3.36 15.64 -9.77
CA ARG A 40 -1.91 15.83 -9.76
C ARG A 40 -1.27 14.58 -9.17
N VAL A 41 -0.73 13.72 -10.05
CA VAL A 41 -0.07 12.48 -9.66
C VAL A 41 1.42 12.76 -9.46
N GLU A 42 1.94 12.38 -8.30
CA GLU A 42 3.32 12.64 -7.90
C GLU A 42 3.92 11.41 -7.23
N THR A 43 5.24 11.38 -7.09
CA THR A 43 5.93 10.33 -6.35
C THR A 43 5.56 10.34 -4.87
N LEU A 44 5.70 9.19 -4.19
CA LEU A 44 5.51 9.15 -2.73
C LEU A 44 6.43 10.13 -2.00
N THR A 45 7.66 10.32 -2.50
CA THR A 45 8.61 11.28 -1.91
C THR A 45 8.10 12.72 -1.99
N GLN A 46 7.44 13.08 -3.08
CA GLN A 46 6.83 14.40 -3.22
C GLN A 46 5.61 14.56 -2.30
N THR A 47 4.78 13.51 -2.16
CA THR A 47 3.66 13.56 -1.20
C THR A 47 4.10 13.72 0.26
N LEU A 48 5.30 13.26 0.62
CA LEU A 48 5.85 13.44 1.97
C LEU A 48 6.30 14.89 2.24
N ARG A 49 6.61 15.65 1.20
CA ARG A 49 7.14 17.02 1.29
C ARG A 49 6.07 18.09 1.07
N ALA A 50 5.05 17.75 0.31
CA ALA A 50 3.99 18.69 -0.06
C ALA A 50 2.99 18.90 1.08
N PRO A 51 2.40 20.09 1.20
CA PRO A 51 1.33 20.33 2.16
C PRO A 51 0.07 19.51 1.78
N GLU A 52 -0.66 19.05 2.77
CA GLU A 52 -1.88 18.24 2.58
C GLU A 52 -2.97 18.95 1.75
N SER A 53 -2.92 20.29 1.69
CA SER A 53 -3.79 21.12 0.86
C SER A 53 -3.65 20.85 -0.64
N ASP A 54 -2.49 20.39 -1.10
CA ASP A 54 -2.22 20.12 -2.52
C ASP A 54 -3.00 18.91 -3.06
N ARG A 55 -3.52 18.06 -2.17
CA ARG A 55 -4.34 16.89 -2.51
C ARG A 55 -3.73 16.00 -3.59
N LEU A 56 -2.43 15.75 -3.49
CA LEU A 56 -1.69 14.92 -4.44
C LEU A 56 -2.22 13.48 -4.45
N THR A 57 -2.04 12.81 -5.57
CA THR A 57 -2.26 11.36 -5.70
C THR A 57 -0.93 10.68 -5.98
N ALA A 58 -0.67 9.53 -5.36
CA ALA A 58 0.46 8.67 -5.69
C ALA A 58 -0.03 7.28 -6.07
N ILE A 59 0.66 6.68 -7.03
CA ILE A 59 0.41 5.31 -7.50
C ILE A 59 1.46 4.41 -6.86
N THR A 60 1.02 3.32 -6.24
CA THR A 60 1.92 2.30 -5.69
C THR A 60 1.51 0.92 -6.15
N PHE A 61 2.49 0.05 -6.32
CA PHE A 61 2.32 -1.36 -6.57
C PHE A 61 3.02 -2.14 -5.46
N ASP A 62 2.43 -3.27 -5.05
CA ASP A 62 3.01 -4.15 -4.05
C ASP A 62 3.48 -5.47 -4.68
N ASP A 63 4.27 -6.24 -3.93
CA ASP A 63 4.81 -7.57 -4.18
C ASP A 63 5.92 -7.66 -5.23
N GLY A 64 5.93 -6.88 -6.27
CA GLY A 64 6.93 -6.95 -7.34
C GLY A 64 6.59 -7.99 -8.42
N PHE A 65 5.32 -8.09 -8.81
CA PHE A 65 4.87 -8.92 -9.92
C PHE A 65 5.54 -8.50 -11.24
N ARG A 66 5.81 -9.47 -12.12
CA ARG A 66 6.47 -9.24 -13.41
C ARG A 66 5.66 -8.34 -14.34
N ASP A 67 4.33 -8.41 -14.26
CA ASP A 67 3.42 -7.56 -15.04
C ASP A 67 3.54 -6.07 -14.71
N ASN A 68 4.12 -5.74 -13.56
CA ASN A 68 4.43 -4.35 -13.24
C ASN A 68 5.47 -3.75 -14.20
N LEU A 69 6.38 -4.56 -14.73
CA LEU A 69 7.33 -4.19 -15.80
C LEU A 69 6.69 -4.33 -17.18
N THR A 70 6.04 -5.47 -17.47
CA THR A 70 5.65 -5.83 -18.84
C THR A 70 4.32 -5.22 -19.28
N VAL A 71 3.45 -4.83 -18.33
CA VAL A 71 2.11 -4.28 -18.62
C VAL A 71 1.92 -2.92 -17.98
N ALA A 72 2.18 -2.78 -16.68
CA ALA A 72 1.89 -1.53 -15.99
C ALA A 72 2.82 -0.40 -16.41
N LEU A 73 4.14 -0.63 -16.51
CA LEU A 73 5.11 0.39 -16.87
C LEU A 73 4.84 1.01 -18.26
N PRO A 74 4.61 0.25 -19.36
CA PRO A 74 4.27 0.85 -20.65
C PRO A 74 3.04 1.76 -20.63
N LEU A 75 2.02 1.42 -19.82
CA LEU A 75 0.85 2.25 -19.65
C LEU A 75 1.15 3.52 -18.82
N LEU A 76 1.97 3.42 -17.78
CA LEU A 76 2.41 4.57 -16.99
C LEU A 76 3.28 5.52 -17.82
N GLU A 77 4.16 5.00 -18.70
CA GLU A 77 4.92 5.79 -19.66
C GLU A 77 4.03 6.56 -20.62
N LYS A 78 3.00 5.92 -21.17
CA LYS A 78 2.03 6.56 -22.07
C LYS A 78 1.40 7.79 -21.45
N TYR A 79 1.12 7.78 -20.15
CA TYR A 79 0.49 8.88 -19.41
C TYR A 79 1.48 9.71 -18.59
N GLN A 80 2.80 9.40 -18.65
CA GLN A 80 3.87 10.08 -17.89
C GLN A 80 3.59 10.12 -16.37
N LEU A 81 3.03 9.06 -15.81
CA LEU A 81 2.65 8.96 -14.41
C LEU A 81 3.68 8.16 -13.60
N PRO A 82 4.21 8.70 -12.49
CA PRO A 82 5.16 7.99 -11.66
C PRO A 82 4.48 6.94 -10.78
N MET A 83 5.21 5.87 -10.45
CA MET A 83 4.81 4.88 -9.44
C MET A 83 5.93 4.56 -8.45
N THR A 84 5.54 4.06 -7.29
CA THR A 84 6.45 3.37 -6.36
C THR A 84 6.12 1.88 -6.36
N LEU A 85 7.12 1.05 -6.60
CA LEU A 85 7.02 -0.41 -6.58
C LEU A 85 7.63 -0.94 -5.29
N PHE A 86 6.79 -1.49 -4.40
CA PHE A 86 7.20 -2.14 -3.16
C PHE A 86 7.46 -3.62 -3.42
N VAL A 87 8.72 -4.01 -3.36
CA VAL A 87 9.18 -5.35 -3.75
C VAL A 87 9.40 -6.25 -2.54
N VAL A 88 8.86 -7.46 -2.58
CA VAL A 88 9.21 -8.55 -1.66
C VAL A 88 10.53 -9.13 -2.11
N ALA A 89 11.61 -8.87 -1.36
CA ALA A 89 12.96 -9.20 -1.80
C ALA A 89 13.19 -10.71 -2.07
N GLY A 90 12.57 -11.58 -1.30
CA GLY A 90 12.66 -13.03 -1.44
C GLY A 90 11.75 -13.64 -2.52
N PHE A 91 10.95 -12.82 -3.21
CA PHE A 91 10.14 -13.28 -4.35
C PHE A 91 10.84 -13.08 -5.69
N LEU A 92 11.91 -12.30 -5.72
CA LEU A 92 12.70 -12.07 -6.93
C LEU A 92 13.18 -13.39 -7.56
N GLY A 93 12.96 -13.54 -8.86
CA GLY A 93 13.28 -14.74 -9.61
C GLY A 93 12.28 -15.89 -9.48
N ARG A 94 11.21 -15.77 -8.69
CA ARG A 94 10.12 -16.73 -8.68
C ARG A 94 9.23 -16.53 -9.90
N GLU A 95 8.54 -17.58 -10.30
CA GLU A 95 7.54 -17.51 -11.37
C GLU A 95 6.47 -16.43 -11.08
N GLY A 96 6.18 -15.60 -12.05
CA GLY A 96 5.23 -14.48 -11.94
C GLY A 96 5.77 -13.21 -11.30
N PHE A 97 6.99 -13.21 -10.74
CA PHE A 97 7.64 -12.06 -10.13
C PHE A 97 8.82 -11.56 -10.98
N LEU A 98 9.27 -10.33 -10.70
CA LEU A 98 10.45 -9.76 -11.32
C LEU A 98 11.68 -10.65 -11.06
N SER A 99 12.52 -10.84 -12.08
CA SER A 99 13.87 -11.36 -11.88
C SER A 99 14.77 -10.27 -11.29
N PRO A 100 15.95 -10.63 -10.73
CA PRO A 100 16.95 -9.67 -10.30
C PRO A 100 17.40 -8.68 -11.38
N ASP A 101 17.50 -9.14 -12.64
CA ASP A 101 17.89 -8.29 -13.76
C ASP A 101 16.77 -7.35 -14.19
N GLU A 102 15.53 -7.82 -14.23
CA GLU A 102 14.34 -6.99 -14.46
C GLU A 102 14.17 -5.92 -13.36
N LEU A 103 14.47 -6.23 -12.10
CA LEU A 103 14.47 -5.23 -11.02
C LEU A 103 15.54 -4.16 -11.27
N ARG A 104 16.75 -4.55 -11.69
CA ARG A 104 17.81 -3.58 -12.01
C ARG A 104 17.42 -2.68 -13.18
N GLU A 105 16.76 -3.23 -14.18
CA GLU A 105 16.28 -2.48 -15.34
C GLU A 105 15.19 -1.48 -14.95
N ILE A 106 14.09 -1.94 -14.33
CA ILE A 106 12.97 -1.08 -13.96
C ILE A 106 13.37 0.01 -12.96
N SER A 107 14.35 -0.27 -12.09
CA SER A 107 14.82 0.71 -11.08
C SER A 107 15.56 1.91 -11.65
N LYS A 108 16.00 1.85 -12.92
CA LYS A 108 16.65 2.96 -13.65
C LYS A 108 15.64 3.88 -14.32
N HIS A 109 14.39 3.45 -14.42
CA HIS A 109 13.37 4.20 -15.12
C HIS A 109 12.95 5.44 -14.31
N PRO A 110 12.88 6.66 -14.92
CA PRO A 110 12.65 7.91 -14.21
C PRO A 110 11.27 8.00 -13.51
N LEU A 111 10.28 7.25 -13.99
CA LEU A 111 8.96 7.20 -13.37
C LEU A 111 8.87 6.21 -12.20
N ILE A 112 9.93 5.43 -11.94
CA ILE A 112 9.88 4.33 -10.95
C ILE A 112 10.70 4.66 -9.72
N THR A 113 10.10 4.42 -8.56
CA THR A 113 10.80 4.39 -7.27
C THR A 113 10.66 3.00 -6.68
N ILE A 114 11.76 2.38 -6.24
CA ILE A 114 11.70 1.09 -5.55
C ILE A 114 11.56 1.32 -4.05
N GLY A 115 10.63 0.60 -3.44
CA GLY A 115 10.43 0.48 -2.01
C GLY A 115 10.52 -0.97 -1.54
N ALA A 116 10.59 -1.21 -0.25
CA ALA A 116 10.64 -2.54 0.35
C ALA A 116 9.27 -3.03 0.79
N HIS A 117 9.05 -4.37 0.70
CA HIS A 117 7.84 -5.04 1.16
C HIS A 117 8.17 -6.29 2.01
N GLY A 118 9.26 -6.20 2.81
CA GLY A 118 9.82 -7.32 3.55
C GLY A 118 10.64 -8.28 2.67
N VAL A 119 11.17 -9.35 3.30
CA VAL A 119 11.88 -10.42 2.60
C VAL A 119 10.93 -11.54 2.18
N TRP A 120 10.04 -11.97 3.11
CA TRP A 120 9.20 -13.15 2.92
C TRP A 120 7.70 -12.87 2.95
N HIS A 121 7.28 -11.61 2.86
CA HIS A 121 5.87 -11.19 2.90
C HIS A 121 5.14 -11.75 4.14
N ARG A 122 5.75 -11.67 5.31
CA ARG A 122 5.19 -12.18 6.58
C ARG A 122 4.25 -11.15 7.23
N HIS A 123 3.32 -11.62 8.04
CA HIS A 123 2.53 -10.75 8.93
C HIS A 123 3.43 -10.19 10.04
N PHE A 124 3.91 -8.96 9.90
CA PHE A 124 4.84 -8.34 10.84
C PHE A 124 4.28 -8.26 12.26
N THR A 125 2.98 -8.07 12.42
CA THR A 125 2.30 -8.04 13.72
C THR A 125 2.36 -9.37 14.49
N ARG A 126 2.75 -10.45 13.83
CA ARG A 126 2.90 -11.80 14.41
C ARG A 126 4.35 -12.21 14.60
N LEU A 127 5.30 -11.37 14.20
CA LEU A 127 6.74 -11.64 14.33
C LEU A 127 7.26 -11.22 15.71
N LYS A 128 8.28 -11.90 16.17
CA LYS A 128 9.11 -11.40 17.26
C LYS A 128 9.90 -10.17 16.79
N SER A 129 10.31 -9.31 17.70
CA SER A 129 11.01 -8.06 17.36
C SER A 129 12.26 -8.28 16.51
N ASP A 130 13.05 -9.31 16.82
CA ASP A 130 14.27 -9.61 16.06
C ASP A 130 13.97 -10.13 14.65
N GLU A 131 12.91 -10.92 14.47
CA GLU A 131 12.48 -11.38 13.16
C GLU A 131 11.97 -10.19 12.31
N ALA A 132 11.17 -9.29 12.91
CA ALA A 132 10.68 -8.10 12.23
C ALA A 132 11.84 -7.16 11.84
N ARG A 133 12.83 -7.00 12.74
CA ARG A 133 14.06 -6.23 12.46
C ARG A 133 14.86 -6.84 11.32
N PHE A 134 15.01 -8.17 11.30
CA PHE A 134 15.67 -8.89 10.20
C PHE A 134 14.95 -8.64 8.85
N GLU A 135 13.63 -8.82 8.80
CA GLU A 135 12.82 -8.58 7.59
C GLU A 135 13.00 -7.14 7.06
N LEU A 136 13.03 -6.14 7.95
CA LEU A 136 13.22 -4.73 7.58
C LEU A 136 14.63 -4.46 7.06
N ILE A 137 15.66 -4.88 7.79
CA ILE A 137 17.06 -4.61 7.44
C ILE A 137 17.43 -5.34 6.15
N GLU A 138 17.12 -6.64 6.07
CA GLU A 138 17.54 -7.46 4.94
C GLU A 138 16.81 -7.10 3.64
N SER A 139 15.50 -6.83 3.67
CA SER A 139 14.80 -6.37 2.46
C SER A 139 15.41 -5.08 1.94
N ARG A 140 15.68 -4.11 2.80
CA ARG A 140 16.33 -2.86 2.44
C ARG A 140 17.73 -3.07 1.86
N ARG A 141 18.55 -3.90 2.52
CA ARG A 141 19.93 -4.21 2.09
C ARG A 141 19.96 -4.88 0.71
N ILE A 142 19.14 -5.91 0.53
CA ILE A 142 19.06 -6.66 -0.73
C ILE A 142 18.66 -5.73 -1.88
N LEU A 143 17.54 -5.01 -1.71
CA LEU A 143 17.01 -4.15 -2.76
C LEU A 143 17.93 -2.97 -3.07
N SER A 144 18.54 -2.34 -2.04
CA SER A 144 19.51 -1.26 -2.27
C SER A 144 20.75 -1.74 -2.99
N SER A 145 21.27 -2.93 -2.65
CA SER A 145 22.45 -3.53 -3.34
C SER A 145 22.14 -3.87 -4.81
N MET A 146 20.93 -4.38 -5.10
CA MET A 146 20.55 -4.75 -6.46
C MET A 146 20.31 -3.55 -7.37
N THR A 147 19.68 -2.50 -6.84
CA THR A 147 19.30 -1.32 -7.64
C THR A 147 20.38 -0.24 -7.69
N GLY A 148 21.39 -0.31 -6.82
CA GLY A 148 22.37 0.75 -6.62
C GLY A 148 21.79 2.02 -5.98
N ASN A 149 20.52 2.02 -5.61
CA ASN A 149 19.81 3.16 -5.05
C ASN A 149 19.48 2.92 -3.57
N ARG A 150 19.34 4.01 -2.82
CA ARG A 150 18.86 3.93 -1.44
C ARG A 150 17.36 3.57 -1.43
N VAL A 151 17.03 2.40 -0.88
CA VAL A 151 15.65 1.97 -0.62
C VAL A 151 15.29 2.37 0.81
N ASP A 152 14.49 3.42 0.99
CA ASP A 152 14.12 3.96 2.31
C ASP A 152 12.61 4.16 2.50
N LEU A 153 11.80 3.61 1.59
CA LEU A 153 10.35 3.55 1.68
C LEU A 153 9.93 2.10 1.94
N MET A 154 8.96 1.90 2.82
CA MET A 154 8.46 0.58 3.21
C MET A 154 6.93 0.53 3.07
N ALA A 155 6.40 -0.57 2.56
CA ALA A 155 5.00 -0.92 2.70
C ALA A 155 4.87 -2.16 3.59
N TRP A 156 3.95 -2.12 4.54
CA TRP A 156 3.70 -3.25 5.43
C TRP A 156 2.93 -4.34 4.69
N PRO A 157 3.44 -5.59 4.61
CA PRO A 157 2.68 -6.72 4.11
C PRO A 157 1.31 -6.83 4.79
N PHE A 158 0.27 -7.12 4.03
CA PHE A 158 -1.13 -7.13 4.48
C PHE A 158 -1.64 -5.77 5.01
N GLY A 159 -0.84 -4.71 4.95
CA GLY A 159 -1.17 -3.39 5.45
C GLY A 159 -1.25 -3.28 6.98
N GLU A 160 -0.75 -4.27 7.72
CA GLU A 160 -0.84 -4.34 9.17
C GLU A 160 0.43 -3.80 9.84
N CYS A 161 0.26 -2.85 10.77
CA CYS A 161 1.34 -2.39 11.64
C CYS A 161 0.81 -1.95 13.01
N ASN A 162 1.71 -1.82 13.97
CA ASN A 162 1.46 -1.28 15.30
C ASN A 162 2.56 -0.28 15.68
N GLU A 163 2.45 0.37 16.83
CA GLU A 163 3.39 1.40 17.27
C GLU A 163 4.83 0.90 17.44
N GLN A 164 4.99 -0.35 17.88
CA GLN A 164 6.33 -0.96 18.00
C GLN A 164 6.97 -1.14 16.63
N LEU A 165 6.22 -1.59 15.63
CA LEU A 165 6.69 -1.74 14.25
C LEU A 165 6.97 -0.38 13.58
N GLU A 166 6.19 0.64 13.87
CA GLU A 166 6.45 2.00 13.39
C GLU A 166 7.81 2.50 13.92
N GLN A 167 8.05 2.34 15.22
CA GLN A 167 9.34 2.70 15.83
C GLN A 167 10.49 1.87 15.25
N LEU A 168 10.29 0.56 15.10
CA LEU A 168 11.28 -0.35 14.54
C LEU A 168 11.64 0.02 13.10
N SER A 169 10.66 0.37 12.27
CA SER A 169 10.88 0.83 10.90
C SER A 169 11.78 2.08 10.85
N LYS A 170 11.52 3.04 11.74
CA LYS A 170 12.35 4.24 11.89
C LYS A 170 13.79 3.88 12.29
N GLU A 171 13.96 3.01 13.27
CA GLU A 171 15.28 2.54 13.74
C GLU A 171 16.05 1.79 12.65
N CYS A 172 15.36 1.02 11.80
CA CYS A 172 15.94 0.34 10.65
C CYS A 172 16.27 1.28 9.48
N GLY A 173 16.03 2.61 9.64
CA GLY A 173 16.45 3.65 8.71
C GLY A 173 15.51 3.85 7.51
N TYR A 174 14.26 3.42 7.61
CA TYR A 174 13.23 3.82 6.67
C TYR A 174 12.79 5.25 6.95
N ARG A 175 12.58 6.01 5.88
CA ARG A 175 12.12 7.41 5.95
C ARG A 175 10.63 7.49 6.23
N ALA A 176 9.86 6.57 5.65
CA ALA A 176 8.42 6.46 5.85
C ALA A 176 7.94 5.03 5.54
N SER A 177 6.80 4.65 6.13
CA SER A 177 6.18 3.36 5.87
C SER A 177 4.67 3.51 5.67
N TRP A 178 4.11 2.64 4.85
CA TRP A 178 2.70 2.67 4.48
C TRP A 178 1.96 1.41 4.92
N SER A 179 0.77 1.64 5.48
CA SER A 179 -0.22 0.62 5.81
C SER A 179 -1.40 0.66 4.83
N VAL A 180 -2.35 -0.25 5.02
CA VAL A 180 -3.64 -0.18 4.33
C VAL A 180 -4.72 0.13 5.37
N TRP A 181 -5.24 1.35 5.36
CA TRP A 181 -6.47 1.84 6.01
C TRP A 181 -6.75 1.52 7.50
N LYS A 182 -5.75 1.18 8.30
CA LYS A 182 -5.89 1.05 9.76
C LYS A 182 -4.64 1.58 10.45
N GLY A 183 -4.81 2.55 11.31
CA GLY A 183 -3.71 3.14 12.06
C GLY A 183 -3.85 4.65 12.15
N ALA A 184 -2.95 5.29 12.86
CA ALA A 184 -3.00 6.72 13.17
C ALA A 184 -2.54 7.64 12.02
N ASN A 185 -2.32 7.13 10.80
CA ASN A 185 -1.79 7.89 9.65
C ASN A 185 -0.52 8.70 10.01
N ARG A 186 0.37 8.08 10.79
CA ARG A 186 1.68 8.64 11.17
C ARG A 186 2.71 8.38 10.08
N MET A 187 3.92 8.90 10.22
CA MET A 187 5.00 8.77 9.22
C MET A 187 5.33 7.31 8.86
N HIS A 188 5.20 6.39 9.80
CA HIS A 188 5.47 4.95 9.59
C HIS A 188 4.22 4.06 9.56
N SER A 189 3.03 4.67 9.38
CA SER A 189 1.75 3.98 9.19
C SER A 189 0.81 4.76 8.27
N ARG A 190 1.36 5.43 7.25
CA ARG A 190 0.59 6.26 6.31
C ARG A 190 -0.42 5.40 5.53
N TRP A 191 -1.58 5.96 5.31
CA TRP A 191 -2.67 5.22 4.68
C TRP A 191 -2.51 5.12 3.18
N ARG A 192 -2.85 3.95 2.66
CA ARG A 192 -3.04 3.68 1.25
C ARG A 192 -4.43 3.11 1.01
N VAL A 193 -4.96 3.33 -0.18
CA VAL A 193 -6.29 2.88 -0.59
C VAL A 193 -6.15 1.75 -1.60
N PRO A 194 -6.48 0.50 -1.23
CA PRO A 194 -6.34 -0.64 -2.12
C PRO A 194 -7.37 -0.59 -3.24
N LEU A 195 -6.92 -0.98 -4.42
CA LEU A 195 -7.72 -1.15 -5.63
C LEU A 195 -7.73 -2.63 -6.03
N GLY A 196 -8.84 -3.08 -6.59
CA GLY A 196 -8.99 -4.46 -7.01
C GLY A 196 -10.06 -4.65 -8.07
N ARG A 197 -10.21 -5.89 -8.51
CA ARG A 197 -11.09 -6.33 -9.59
C ARG A 197 -12.54 -5.83 -9.45
N ARG A 198 -13.06 -5.71 -8.23
CA ARG A 198 -14.43 -5.29 -7.94
C ARG A 198 -14.64 -3.77 -7.95
N ASP A 199 -13.57 -2.99 -8.16
CA ASP A 199 -13.68 -1.55 -8.23
C ASP A 199 -14.03 -1.09 -9.65
N ASN A 200 -15.29 -0.74 -9.85
CA ASN A 200 -15.71 -0.04 -11.07
C ASN A 200 -15.22 1.41 -11.06
N MET A 201 -15.36 2.14 -12.17
CA MET A 201 -14.86 3.52 -12.28
C MET A 201 -15.44 4.46 -11.24
N LEU A 202 -16.70 4.30 -10.83
CA LEU A 202 -17.31 5.13 -9.79
C LEU A 202 -16.61 4.93 -8.43
N LYS A 203 -16.38 3.67 -8.02
CA LYS A 203 -15.64 3.35 -6.81
C LYS A 203 -14.19 3.81 -6.90
N PHE A 204 -13.55 3.64 -8.05
CA PHE A 204 -12.20 4.13 -8.29
C PHE A 204 -12.12 5.65 -8.09
N VAL A 205 -13.00 6.44 -8.71
CA VAL A 205 -13.04 7.89 -8.54
C VAL A 205 -13.23 8.28 -7.08
N ALA A 206 -14.17 7.64 -6.38
CA ALA A 206 -14.38 7.88 -4.94
C ALA A 206 -13.11 7.58 -4.11
N LYS A 207 -12.36 6.51 -4.45
CA LYS A 207 -11.09 6.15 -3.83
C LYS A 207 -9.99 7.16 -4.18
N ALA A 208 -9.82 7.50 -5.45
CA ALA A 208 -8.79 8.41 -5.93
C ALA A 208 -8.97 9.87 -5.44
N THR A 209 -10.21 10.29 -5.18
CA THR A 209 -10.50 11.62 -4.62
C THR A 209 -10.45 11.69 -3.09
N GLY A 210 -10.28 10.54 -2.42
CA GLY A 210 -10.33 10.44 -0.96
C GLY A 210 -11.75 10.44 -0.36
N ALA A 211 -12.80 10.57 -1.17
CA ALA A 211 -14.20 10.55 -0.72
C ALA A 211 -14.54 9.20 -0.02
N TYR A 212 -13.97 8.11 -0.52
CA TYR A 212 -14.12 6.78 0.07
C TYR A 212 -13.57 6.69 1.50
N ALA A 213 -12.45 7.34 1.80
CA ALA A 213 -11.86 7.36 3.14
C ALA A 213 -12.75 8.11 4.13
N LEU A 214 -13.39 9.20 3.70
CA LEU A 214 -14.32 9.98 4.52
C LEU A 214 -15.58 9.17 4.88
N THR A 215 -16.16 8.44 3.92
CA THR A 215 -17.33 7.59 4.17
C THR A 215 -16.99 6.42 5.09
N LYS A 216 -15.84 5.80 4.92
CA LYS A 216 -15.41 4.67 5.74
C LYS A 216 -15.04 5.09 7.16
N ALA A 217 -14.38 6.23 7.35
CA ALA A 217 -14.09 6.79 8.67
C ALA A 217 -15.38 7.15 9.44
N LYS A 218 -16.39 7.65 8.74
CA LYS A 218 -17.73 7.90 9.32
C LYS A 218 -18.41 6.59 9.75
N TRP A 219 -18.30 5.53 8.92
CA TRP A 219 -18.90 4.22 9.21
C TRP A 219 -18.23 3.51 10.39
N HIS A 220 -16.88 3.59 10.50
CA HIS A 220 -16.15 3.04 11.66
C HIS A 220 -16.54 3.73 12.96
N ARG A 221 -16.60 5.05 12.99
CA ARG A 221 -17.06 5.81 14.18
C ARG A 221 -18.46 5.40 14.63
N VAL A 222 -19.39 5.24 13.69
CA VAL A 222 -20.75 4.78 13.99
C VAL A 222 -20.78 3.35 14.52
N ARG A 223 -19.89 2.48 14.04
CA ARG A 223 -19.80 1.08 14.50
C ARG A 223 -19.17 0.97 15.89
N GLU A 224 -18.13 1.74 16.17
CA GLU A 224 -17.50 1.83 17.50
C GLU A 224 -18.50 2.37 18.54
N GLN A 225 -19.22 3.45 18.25
CA GLN A 225 -20.27 3.96 19.12
C GLN A 225 -21.38 2.93 19.37
N LYS A 226 -21.75 2.13 18.36
CA LYS A 226 -22.75 1.06 18.53
C LYS A 226 -22.22 -0.11 19.37
N SER A 227 -20.93 -0.44 19.30
CA SER A 227 -20.33 -1.47 20.16
C SER A 227 -20.25 -1.01 21.60
N GLU A 228 -19.80 0.21 21.86
CA GLU A 228 -19.76 0.81 23.21
C GLU A 228 -21.14 0.87 23.87
N VAL A 229 -22.18 1.27 23.14
CA VAL A 229 -23.57 1.27 23.63
C VAL A 229 -24.09 -0.12 23.90
N ARG A 230 -23.66 -1.12 23.13
CA ARG A 230 -24.02 -2.54 23.33
C ARG A 230 -23.36 -3.10 24.58
N ASP A 231 -22.08 -2.79 24.78
CA ASP A 231 -21.32 -3.27 25.94
C ASP A 231 -21.81 -2.59 27.25
N GLN A 232 -22.17 -1.30 27.22
CA GLN A 232 -22.83 -0.62 28.35
C GLN A 232 -24.19 -1.21 28.69
N LYS A 233 -24.96 -1.62 27.66
CA LYS A 233 -26.27 -2.28 27.91
C LYS A 233 -26.13 -3.70 28.45
N SER A 234 -25.07 -4.44 28.09
CA SER A 234 -24.79 -5.76 28.66
C SER A 234 -24.31 -5.65 30.11
N ALA A 235 -23.39 -4.71 30.41
CA ALA A 235 -22.92 -4.46 31.78
C ALA A 235 -24.03 -3.99 32.73
N GLY A 236 -24.98 -3.16 32.27
CA GLY A 236 -26.13 -2.73 33.05
C GLY A 236 -27.18 -3.82 33.30
N ARG A 237 -27.24 -4.89 32.48
CA ARG A 237 -28.07 -6.07 32.71
C ARG A 237 -27.49 -7.00 33.75
N ASP A 238 -26.17 -7.15 33.78
CA ASP A 238 -25.50 -8.03 34.75
C ASP A 238 -25.53 -7.44 36.16
N GLN A 239 -25.54 -6.10 36.32
CA GLN A 239 -25.75 -5.43 37.64
C GLN A 239 -27.16 -5.61 38.20
N LEU A 240 -28.19 -5.67 37.34
CA LEU A 240 -29.58 -5.87 37.79
C LEU A 240 -29.90 -7.30 38.20
N VAL A 241 -29.05 -8.26 37.88
CA VAL A 241 -29.21 -9.68 38.25
C VAL A 241 -28.47 -10.00 39.57
N THR A 242 -27.52 -9.16 40.00
CA THR A 242 -26.76 -9.33 41.26
C THR A 242 -27.44 -8.66 42.45
N ASP A 243 -28.46 -7.83 42.23
CA ASP A 243 -29.19 -7.10 43.30
C ASP A 243 -30.54 -7.72 43.61
N LEU A 244 -30.82 -8.97 43.17
CA LEU A 244 -31.97 -9.81 43.53
C LEU A 244 -31.52 -11.10 44.21
#